data_b28138122afcd87eac64797575b9ee25
#
_entry.id   b28138122afcd87eac64797575b9ee25
#
_cell.length_a   1.000
_cell.length_b   1.000
_cell.length_c   1.000
_cell.angle_alpha   90.00
_cell.angle_beta   90.00
_cell.angle_gamma   90.00
#
_symmetry.space_group_name_H-M   'P 1'
#
loop_
_entity.id
_entity.type
_entity.pdbx_description
1 polymer ?
#
loop_
_entity_poly.entity_id
_entity_poly.type
_entity_poly.pdbx_seq_one_letter_code
_entity_poly.pdbx_strand_id
1 'polypeptide(L)'
;MFENDTYKENIKSFKKVLSSEADKLLSNENLATVYIGRETCPYCRKFAKTLGSLTDKLNTTIYYVDSADFSDDKINSFRSKYNVVTVPGFIVSKNGQIDVRCDSSTPENEILNMLKLCRYQKH
;
A
#
# COMPACT_ATOMS: atom_id res chain seq x y z
N MET A 1 -14.58 14.03 17.40
CA MET A 1 -14.13 14.33 17.35
C MET A 1 -13.26 14.16 16.52
N PHE A 2 -12.53 14.59 16.15
CA PHE A 2 -11.71 14.54 15.36
C PHE A 2 -11.22 13.29 15.13
N GLU A 3 -11.46 12.59 15.75
CA GLU A 3 -11.10 11.40 15.60
C GLU A 3 -11.55 10.82 14.44
N ASN A 4 -12.24 11.43 13.67
CA ASN A 4 -12.78 10.89 12.59
C ASN A 4 -11.95 10.84 11.48
N ASP A 5 -10.95 11.56 11.46
CA ASP A 5 -10.05 11.46 10.55
C ASP A 5 -9.29 10.36 10.88
N THR A 6 -9.84 9.34 11.35
CA THR A 6 -9.18 8.23 11.86
C THR A 6 -8.57 7.39 10.77
N TYR A 7 -7.70 6.55 11.15
CA TYR A 7 -7.08 5.59 10.24
C TYR A 7 -8.15 4.75 9.54
N LYS A 8 -9.18 4.35 10.27
CA LYS A 8 -10.24 3.55 9.68
C LYS A 8 -10.94 4.28 8.55
N GLU A 9 -11.17 5.56 8.72
CA GLU A 9 -11.81 6.34 7.67
C GLU A 9 -10.91 6.44 6.46
N ASN A 10 -9.63 6.61 6.68
CA ASN A 10 -8.70 6.80 5.57
C ASN A 10 -8.48 5.53 4.77
N ILE A 11 -8.62 4.37 5.38
CA ILE A 11 -8.40 3.12 4.66
C ILE A 11 -9.68 2.42 4.26
N LYS A 12 -10.82 3.05 4.46
CA LYS A 12 -12.09 2.35 4.25
C LYS A 12 -12.33 1.88 2.82
N SER A 13 -11.70 2.52 1.87
CA SER A 13 -11.86 2.09 0.49
C SER A 13 -10.78 1.09 0.07
N PHE A 14 -9.85 0.77 0.94
CA PHE A 14 -8.83 -0.22 0.62
C PHE A 14 -9.42 -1.61 0.89
N LYS A 15 -8.91 -2.61 0.22
CA LYS A 15 -9.40 -3.96 0.44
C LYS A 15 -8.41 -4.70 1.32
N LYS A 16 -8.82 -5.06 2.53
CA LYS A 16 -7.92 -5.75 3.45
C LYS A 16 -7.69 -7.18 3.00
N VAL A 17 -6.45 -7.61 3.00
CA VAL A 17 -6.06 -8.98 2.67
C VAL A 17 -4.96 -9.40 3.62
N LEU A 18 -4.70 -10.69 3.71
CA LEU A 18 -3.55 -11.19 4.46
C LEU A 18 -2.31 -11.09 3.59
N SER A 19 -1.14 -11.13 4.22
CA SER A 19 0.10 -10.97 3.49
C SER A 19 0.30 -12.04 2.42
N SER A 20 -0.17 -13.27 2.66
CA SER A 20 -0.04 -14.32 1.65
C SER A 20 -0.85 -14.01 0.41
N GLU A 21 -2.01 -13.40 0.60
CA GLU A 21 -2.82 -13.02 -0.55
C GLU A 21 -2.19 -11.83 -1.28
N ALA A 22 -1.67 -10.88 -0.54
CA ALA A 22 -0.99 -9.74 -1.15
C ALA A 22 0.20 -10.22 -1.99
N ASP A 23 0.92 -11.19 -1.50
CA ASP A 23 2.05 -11.74 -2.23
C ASP A 23 1.59 -12.35 -3.55
N LYS A 24 0.49 -13.07 -3.54
CA LYS A 24 -0.03 -13.66 -4.76
C LYS A 24 -0.45 -12.59 -5.76
N LEU A 25 -1.08 -11.54 -5.26
CA LEU A 25 -1.52 -10.46 -6.13
C LEU A 25 -0.33 -9.75 -6.77
N LEU A 26 0.71 -9.50 -5.99
CA LEU A 26 1.89 -8.82 -6.51
C LEU A 26 2.64 -9.72 -7.52
N SER A 27 2.54 -11.03 -7.36
CA SER A 27 3.26 -11.94 -8.24
C SER A 27 2.50 -12.27 -9.51
N ASN A 28 1.17 -12.25 -9.44
CA ASN A 28 0.38 -12.76 -10.55
C ASN A 28 -0.35 -11.72 -11.39
N GLU A 29 -0.59 -10.54 -10.84
CA GLU A 29 -1.35 -9.54 -11.58
C GLU A 29 -0.43 -8.62 -12.36
N ASN A 30 -0.94 -8.07 -13.45
CA ASN A 30 -0.15 -7.13 -14.23
C ASN A 30 0.04 -5.83 -13.49
N LEU A 31 -0.90 -5.45 -12.67
CA LEU A 31 -0.79 -4.26 -11.84
C LEU A 31 -1.42 -4.58 -10.50
N ALA A 32 -0.68 -4.47 -9.44
CA ALA A 32 -1.21 -4.64 -8.10
C ALA A 32 -0.58 -3.61 -7.18
N THR A 33 -1.38 -3.07 -6.27
CA THR A 33 -0.96 -2.01 -5.36
C THR A 33 -1.28 -2.44 -3.95
N VAL A 34 -0.26 -2.51 -3.11
CA VAL A 34 -0.41 -2.97 -1.72
C VAL A 34 0.14 -1.93 -0.77
N TYR A 35 -0.64 -1.59 0.25
CA TYR A 35 -0.19 -0.74 1.34
C TYR A 35 -0.12 -1.59 2.59
N ILE A 36 1.02 -1.61 3.28
CA ILE A 36 1.16 -2.33 4.53
C ILE A 36 1.47 -1.33 5.65
N GLY A 37 0.70 -1.37 6.72
CA GLY A 37 0.88 -0.47 7.83
C GLY A 37 0.01 -0.89 9.00
N ARG A 38 -0.09 -0.04 9.99
CA ARG A 38 -0.91 -0.35 11.17
C ARG A 38 -1.43 0.94 11.81
N GLU A 39 -2.53 0.82 12.51
CA GLU A 39 -3.20 1.97 13.07
C GLU A 39 -2.40 2.67 14.15
N THR A 40 -1.57 1.97 14.88
CA THR A 40 -0.84 2.53 16.00
C THR A 40 0.43 3.28 15.60
N CYS A 41 0.77 3.26 14.33
CA CYS A 41 2.00 3.91 13.87
C CYS A 41 1.67 5.30 13.31
N PRO A 42 2.22 6.38 13.87
CA PRO A 42 1.90 7.71 13.37
C PRO A 42 2.28 7.92 11.92
N TYR A 43 3.38 7.32 11.49
CA TYR A 43 3.81 7.46 10.10
C TYR A 43 2.85 6.72 9.16
N CYS A 44 2.32 5.59 9.60
CA CYS A 44 1.32 4.86 8.81
C CYS A 44 0.04 5.67 8.70
N ARG A 45 -0.33 6.35 9.78
CA ARG A 45 -1.55 7.16 9.77
C ARG A 45 -1.39 8.34 8.80
N LYS A 46 -0.20 8.93 8.77
CA LYS A 46 0.07 10.03 7.86
C LYS A 46 -0.03 9.57 6.41
N PHE A 47 0.61 8.45 6.10
CA PHE A 47 0.62 7.94 4.73
C PHE A 47 -0.77 7.50 4.30
N ALA A 48 -1.52 6.86 5.20
CA ALA A 48 -2.86 6.40 4.89
C ALA A 48 -3.79 7.56 4.56
N LYS A 49 -3.59 8.70 5.20
CA LYS A 49 -4.40 9.88 4.92
C LYS A 49 -4.11 10.37 3.49
N THR A 50 -2.85 10.44 3.12
CA THR A 50 -2.48 10.85 1.77
C THR A 50 -3.02 9.87 0.74
N LEU A 51 -2.81 8.59 0.97
CA LEU A 51 -3.23 7.57 0.01
C LEU A 51 -4.74 7.49 -0.08
N GLY A 52 -5.42 7.59 1.06
CA GLY A 52 -6.88 7.55 1.07
C GLY A 52 -7.51 8.69 0.30
N SER A 53 -6.87 9.87 0.35
CA SER A 53 -7.41 11.01 -0.38
C SER A 53 -7.24 10.86 -1.88
N LEU A 54 -6.37 9.93 -2.32
CA LEU A 54 -6.15 9.73 -3.73
C LEU A 54 -7.02 8.63 -4.32
N THR A 55 -7.73 7.86 -3.50
CA THR A 55 -8.43 6.67 -4.02
C THR A 55 -9.41 7.00 -5.10
N ASP A 56 -10.07 8.15 -5.01
CA ASP A 56 -11.03 8.52 -6.04
C ASP A 56 -10.34 8.78 -7.37
N LYS A 57 -9.07 9.15 -7.34
CA LYS A 57 -8.34 9.50 -8.54
C LYS A 57 -7.59 8.32 -9.12
N LEU A 58 -7.36 7.28 -8.33
CA LEU A 58 -6.50 6.22 -8.77
C LEU A 58 -7.16 5.20 -9.67
N ASN A 59 -8.42 5.05 -9.58
CA ASN A 59 -9.15 4.12 -10.41
C ASN A 59 -8.50 2.72 -10.36
N THR A 60 -8.02 2.32 -9.22
CA THR A 60 -7.41 1.01 -9.03
C THR A 60 -7.66 0.59 -7.60
N THR A 61 -7.65 -0.70 -7.33
CA THR A 61 -7.86 -1.21 -5.99
C THR A 61 -6.56 -1.16 -5.22
N ILE A 62 -6.60 -0.64 -4.00
CA ILE A 62 -5.46 -0.68 -3.12
C ILE A 62 -5.72 -1.74 -2.09
N TYR A 63 -4.83 -2.74 -2.03
CA TYR A 63 -4.95 -3.82 -1.06
C TYR A 63 -4.19 -3.43 0.21
N TYR A 64 -4.76 -3.74 1.37
CA TYR A 64 -4.21 -3.34 2.65
C TYR A 64 -3.80 -4.55 3.46
N VAL A 65 -2.56 -4.55 3.93
CA VAL A 65 -2.08 -5.58 4.85
C VAL A 65 -1.85 -4.90 6.20
N ASP A 66 -2.54 -5.40 7.23
CA ASP A 66 -2.41 -4.85 8.58
C ASP A 66 -1.22 -5.51 9.26
N SER A 67 -0.15 -4.76 9.44
CA SER A 67 1.07 -5.33 9.99
C SER A 67 0.95 -5.70 11.48
N ALA A 68 -0.13 -5.28 12.13
CA ALA A 68 -0.38 -5.64 13.52
C ALA A 68 -1.38 -6.78 13.66
N ASP A 69 -1.77 -7.42 12.57
CA ASP A 69 -2.74 -8.50 12.62
C ASP A 69 -2.06 -9.78 13.10
N PHE A 70 -2.35 -10.20 14.32
CA PHE A 70 -1.73 -11.38 14.88
C PHE A 70 -2.12 -12.67 14.19
N SER A 71 -3.21 -12.67 13.45
CA SER A 71 -3.61 -13.87 12.73
C SER A 71 -2.82 -14.06 11.44
N ASP A 72 -2.06 -13.05 11.05
CA ASP A 72 -1.30 -13.11 9.79
C ASP A 72 0.15 -13.47 10.15
N ASP A 73 0.49 -14.74 10.10
CA ASP A 73 1.78 -15.20 10.54
C ASP A 73 2.84 -15.12 9.44
N LYS A 74 2.52 -14.55 8.28
CA LYS A 74 3.47 -14.42 7.20
C LYS A 74 3.95 -13.00 6.99
N ILE A 75 3.62 -12.09 7.89
CA ILE A 75 3.96 -10.69 7.71
C ILE A 75 5.47 -10.48 7.62
N ASN A 76 6.24 -11.13 8.49
CA ASN A 76 7.69 -10.94 8.47
C ASN A 76 8.30 -11.45 7.18
N SER A 77 7.83 -12.59 6.69
CA SER A 77 8.32 -13.14 5.42
C SER A 77 7.96 -12.22 4.27
N PHE A 78 6.75 -11.67 4.29
CA PHE A 78 6.29 -10.76 3.25
C PHE A 78 7.16 -9.50 3.25
N ARG A 79 7.41 -8.93 4.42
CA ARG A 79 8.21 -7.72 4.49
C ARG A 79 9.65 -7.98 4.03
N SER A 80 10.20 -9.13 4.37
CA SER A 80 11.54 -9.47 3.92
C SER A 80 11.58 -9.63 2.41
N LYS A 81 10.59 -10.30 1.85
CA LYS A 81 10.54 -10.55 0.42
C LYS A 81 10.50 -9.27 -0.39
N TYR A 82 9.71 -8.29 0.08
CA TYR A 82 9.54 -7.06 -0.67
C TYR A 82 10.40 -5.92 -0.12
N ASN A 83 11.31 -6.25 0.81
CA ASN A 83 12.23 -5.27 1.35
C ASN A 83 11.52 -4.09 2.02
N VAL A 84 10.46 -4.36 2.74
CA VAL A 84 9.73 -3.34 3.48
C VAL A 84 10.39 -3.27 4.84
N VAL A 85 11.41 -2.44 4.97
CA VAL A 85 12.18 -2.36 6.20
C VAL A 85 11.43 -1.64 7.31
N THR A 86 10.57 -0.70 6.97
CA THR A 86 9.75 -0.02 7.97
C THR A 86 8.35 0.14 7.40
N VAL A 87 7.36 0.28 8.28
CA VAL A 87 6.01 0.62 7.83
C VAL A 87 5.83 2.12 8.00
N PRO A 88 5.10 2.78 7.14
CA PRO A 88 4.26 2.23 6.08
C PRO A 88 5.08 1.78 4.88
N GLY A 89 4.60 0.77 4.18
CA GLY A 89 5.19 0.32 2.94
C GLY A 89 4.17 0.42 1.83
N PHE A 90 4.59 0.91 0.69
CA PHE A 90 3.71 1.02 -0.47
C PHE A 90 4.39 0.27 -1.61
N ILE A 91 3.75 -0.78 -2.09
CA ILE A 91 4.34 -1.69 -3.07
C ILE A 91 3.49 -1.70 -4.31
N VAL A 92 4.09 -1.45 -5.45
CA VAL A 92 3.39 -1.47 -6.72
C VAL A 92 4.08 -2.47 -7.64
N SER A 93 3.30 -3.41 -8.16
CA SER A 93 3.81 -4.36 -9.13
C SER A 93 3.25 -3.95 -10.49
N LYS A 94 4.13 -3.76 -11.47
CA LYS A 94 3.73 -3.39 -12.80
C LYS A 94 4.42 -4.32 -13.77
N ASN A 95 3.68 -5.23 -14.35
CA ASN A 95 4.20 -6.15 -15.34
C ASN A 95 5.48 -6.87 -14.87
N GLY A 96 5.45 -7.32 -13.66
CA GLY A 96 6.56 -8.08 -13.10
C GLY A 96 7.62 -7.24 -12.41
N GLN A 97 7.53 -5.93 -12.49
CA GLN A 97 8.48 -5.07 -11.83
C GLN A 97 7.90 -4.56 -10.53
N ILE A 98 8.68 -4.62 -9.47
CA ILE A 98 8.23 -4.23 -8.14
C ILE A 98 8.89 -2.92 -7.73
N ASP A 99 8.08 -1.96 -7.30
CA ASP A 99 8.55 -0.68 -6.81
C ASP A 99 8.06 -0.52 -5.39
N VAL A 100 8.93 -0.18 -4.46
CA VAL A 100 8.58 -0.11 -3.04
C VAL A 100 9.00 1.24 -2.47
N ARG A 101 8.12 1.84 -1.69
CA ARG A 101 8.44 3.05 -0.96
C ARG A 101 8.07 2.85 0.49
N CYS A 102 8.97 3.20 1.39
CA CYS A 102 8.71 3.12 2.83
C CYS A 102 8.75 4.50 3.48
N ASP A 103 8.40 5.53 2.73
CA ASP A 103 8.47 6.90 3.19
C ASP A 103 7.08 7.48 3.40
N SER A 104 6.73 7.76 4.65
CA SER A 104 5.41 8.28 4.99
C SER A 104 5.16 9.66 4.40
N SER A 105 6.21 10.33 3.94
CA SER A 105 6.09 11.66 3.37
C SER A 105 6.09 11.64 1.85
N THR A 106 5.94 10.47 1.24
CA THR A 106 5.90 10.37 -0.23
C THR A 106 4.77 11.27 -0.75
N PRO A 107 5.08 12.21 -1.63
CA PRO A 107 4.05 13.15 -2.10
C PRO A 107 3.06 12.47 -3.03
N GLU A 108 1.89 13.09 -3.14
CA GLU A 108 0.83 12.55 -3.98
C GLU A 108 1.28 12.33 -5.42
N ASN A 109 2.03 13.27 -5.96
CA ASN A 109 2.44 13.15 -7.35
C ASN A 109 3.39 11.98 -7.56
N GLU A 110 4.18 11.63 -6.55
CA GLU A 110 5.04 10.48 -6.68
C GLU A 110 4.26 9.20 -6.63
N ILE A 111 3.25 9.13 -5.77
CA ILE A 111 2.38 7.97 -5.72
C ILE A 111 1.69 7.78 -7.07
N LEU A 112 1.18 8.87 -7.62
CA LEU A 112 0.51 8.81 -8.92
C LEU A 112 1.47 8.37 -10.01
N ASN A 113 2.72 8.83 -9.94
CA ASN A 113 3.70 8.44 -10.94
C ASN A 113 4.04 6.96 -10.87
N MET A 114 4.10 6.40 -9.67
CA MET A 114 4.34 4.96 -9.54
C MET A 114 3.28 4.16 -10.26
N LEU A 115 2.04 4.64 -10.20
CA LEU A 115 0.93 3.92 -10.82
C LEU A 115 0.79 4.18 -12.30
N LYS A 116 1.23 5.34 -12.75
CA LYS A 116 1.11 5.68 -14.15
C LYS A 116 2.26 5.23 -15.00
N LEU A 117 3.35 4.83 -14.40
CA LEU A 117 4.55 4.57 -15.12
C LEU A 117 4.37 3.56 -16.22
N CYS A 118 3.59 2.55 -16.01
CA CYS A 118 3.42 1.55 -17.04
C CYS A 118 2.77 2.11 -18.28
N ARG A 119 2.00 3.19 -18.16
CA ARG A 119 1.42 3.76 -19.32
C ARG A 119 2.45 4.47 -20.13
N TYR A 120 3.35 5.18 -19.49
CA TYR A 120 4.34 5.90 -20.20
C TYR A 120 5.25 4.97 -20.93
N GLN A 121 5.47 3.79 -20.41
CA GLN A 121 6.36 2.92 -21.07
C GLN A 121 5.84 2.31 -22.31
N LYS A 122 4.64 2.56 -22.64
CA LYS A 122 4.11 2.04 -23.85
C LYS A 122 4.51 2.86 -25.03
N HIS A 123 5.10 3.97 -24.81
CA HIS A 123 5.53 4.76 -25.93
C HIS A 123 6.90 4.32 -26.40
#